data_b56380c7b39119bba963977ebbb0400c
#
_entry.id   b56380c7b39119bba963977ebbb0400c
#
_cell.length_a   1.000
_cell.length_b   1.000
_cell.length_c   1.000
_cell.angle_alpha   90.00
_cell.angle_beta   90.00
_cell.angle_gamma   90.00
#
_symmetry.space_group_name_H-M   'P 1'
#
loop_
_entity.id
_entity.type
_entity.pdbx_description
1 polymer ?
#
loop_
_entity_poly.entity_id
_entity_poly.type
_entity_poly.pdbx_seq_one_letter_code
_entity_poly.pdbx_strand_id
1 'polypeptide(L)'
;MGAIHISQAQGRIPVTVFRLPERVNLGNFAELEESAKEAYTNGMRDLVIDLSQTVSLTSIGIRAIVVIHKLLATDGKKHLKVAAPMPYLLEMLDVSGVTQYIEIYNTVDEAVASF
;
A
#
# COMPACT_ATOMS: atom_id res chain seq x y z
N MET A 1 13.74 -3.00 -14.02
CA MET A 1 12.67 -2.40 -13.23
C MET A 1 11.87 -3.47 -12.54
N GLY A 2 11.65 -3.33 -11.26
CA GLY A 2 10.90 -4.32 -10.51
C GLY A 2 9.40 -4.25 -10.75
N ALA A 3 8.75 -5.38 -10.75
CA ALA A 3 7.30 -5.46 -10.72
C ALA A 3 6.81 -5.45 -9.27
N ILE A 4 5.50 -5.27 -9.09
CA ILE A 4 4.87 -5.42 -7.79
C ILE A 4 4.88 -6.91 -7.44
N HIS A 5 5.36 -7.23 -6.23
CA HIS A 5 5.31 -8.61 -5.74
C HIS A 5 4.05 -8.79 -4.89
N ILE A 6 3.14 -9.61 -5.39
CA ILE A 6 1.85 -9.84 -4.75
C ILE A 6 1.91 -11.16 -4.00
N SER A 7 1.55 -11.15 -2.73
CA SER A 7 1.48 -12.35 -1.90
C SER A 7 0.27 -12.30 -0.98
N GLN A 8 -0.05 -13.45 -0.38
CA GLN A 8 -1.13 -13.56 0.59
C GLN A 8 -0.54 -13.83 1.96
N ALA A 9 -1.08 -13.17 2.97
CA ALA A 9 -0.68 -13.39 4.36
C ALA A 9 -1.91 -13.73 5.17
N GLN A 10 -1.72 -14.54 6.21
CA GLN A 10 -2.79 -14.93 7.10
C GLN A 10 -2.54 -14.31 8.47
N GLY A 11 -3.33 -13.30 8.79
CA GLY A 11 -3.45 -12.76 10.13
C GLY A 11 -4.73 -13.30 10.77
N ARG A 12 -5.47 -12.45 11.48
CA ARG A 12 -6.81 -12.80 11.98
C ARG A 12 -7.78 -12.99 10.81
N ILE A 13 -7.51 -12.33 9.71
CA ILE A 13 -8.24 -12.46 8.44
C ILE A 13 -7.21 -12.58 7.31
N PRO A 14 -7.60 -13.07 6.11
CA PRO A 14 -6.70 -13.06 4.96
C PRO A 14 -6.37 -11.63 4.54
N VAL A 15 -5.09 -11.38 4.28
CA VAL A 15 -4.59 -10.06 3.86
C VAL A 15 -3.73 -10.23 2.61
N THR A 16 -3.93 -9.37 1.63
CA THR A 16 -3.08 -9.30 0.45
C THR A 16 -1.93 -8.34 0.73
N VAL A 17 -0.72 -8.69 0.31
CA VAL A 17 0.46 -7.85 0.47
C VAL A 17 1.02 -7.50 -0.90
N PHE A 18 1.14 -6.20 -1.17
CA PHE A 18 1.81 -5.68 -2.35
C PHE A 18 3.15 -5.12 -1.93
N ARG A 19 4.24 -5.81 -2.25
CA ARG A 19 5.57 -5.26 -2.08
C ARG A 19 5.92 -4.46 -3.32
N LEU A 20 6.08 -3.15 -3.16
CA LEU A 20 6.31 -2.24 -4.27
C LEU A 20 7.78 -2.29 -4.71
N PRO A 21 8.06 -1.96 -5.99
CA PRO A 21 9.41 -1.92 -6.49
C PRO A 21 10.21 -0.79 -5.87
N GLU A 22 11.49 -0.74 -6.20
CA GLU A 22 12.43 0.27 -5.70
C GLU A 22 11.95 1.69 -5.95
N ARG A 23 11.31 1.93 -7.10
CA ARG A 23 10.80 3.26 -7.48
C ARG A 23 9.35 3.19 -7.91
N VAL A 24 8.54 4.11 -7.38
CA VAL A 24 7.15 4.27 -7.80
C VAL A 24 6.98 5.70 -8.29
N ASN A 25 6.66 5.86 -9.57
CA ASN A 25 6.65 7.14 -10.26
C ASN A 25 5.65 7.14 -11.42
N LEU A 26 5.73 8.18 -12.26
CA LEU A 26 4.86 8.34 -13.43
C LEU A 26 4.92 7.14 -14.38
N GLY A 27 6.05 6.44 -14.44
CA GLY A 27 6.23 5.31 -15.36
C GLY A 27 5.51 4.04 -14.93
N ASN A 28 5.15 3.89 -13.66
CA ASN A 28 4.58 2.63 -13.17
C ASN A 28 3.40 2.78 -12.19
N PHE A 29 2.95 4.02 -11.90
CA PHE A 29 1.83 4.18 -10.97
C PHE A 29 0.55 3.55 -11.48
N ALA A 30 0.35 3.55 -12.80
CA ALA A 30 -0.85 2.97 -13.42
C ALA A 30 -0.90 1.45 -13.21
N GLU A 31 0.25 0.79 -13.26
CA GLU A 31 0.35 -0.65 -12.98
C GLU A 31 -0.07 -0.95 -11.54
N LEU A 32 0.33 -0.11 -10.59
CA LEU A 32 -0.07 -0.27 -9.19
C LEU A 32 -1.59 -0.15 -9.05
N GLU A 33 -2.20 0.86 -9.64
CA GLU A 33 -3.65 1.04 -9.60
C GLU A 33 -4.39 -0.12 -10.26
N GLU A 34 -3.93 -0.56 -11.42
CA GLU A 34 -4.54 -1.69 -12.14
C GLU A 34 -4.43 -2.99 -11.36
N SER A 35 -3.27 -3.25 -10.76
CA SER A 35 -3.08 -4.45 -9.93
C SER A 35 -4.05 -4.46 -8.74
N ALA A 36 -4.28 -3.31 -8.12
CA ALA A 36 -5.22 -3.22 -7.01
C ALA A 36 -6.66 -3.42 -7.47
N LYS A 37 -7.07 -2.85 -8.61
CA LYS A 37 -8.41 -3.05 -9.15
C LYS A 37 -8.67 -4.50 -9.51
N GLU A 38 -7.69 -5.15 -10.13
CA GLU A 38 -7.80 -6.56 -10.49
C GLU A 38 -7.91 -7.43 -9.24
N ALA A 39 -7.07 -7.18 -8.23
CA ALA A 39 -7.14 -7.92 -6.97
C ALA A 39 -8.50 -7.71 -6.28
N TYR A 40 -9.01 -6.49 -6.28
CA TYR A 40 -10.33 -6.18 -5.73
C TYR A 40 -11.44 -6.96 -6.45
N THR A 41 -11.40 -6.99 -7.78
CA THR A 41 -12.35 -7.76 -8.59
C THR A 41 -12.30 -9.25 -8.25
N ASN A 42 -11.12 -9.76 -7.89
CA ASN A 42 -10.90 -11.15 -7.51
C ASN A 42 -11.13 -11.42 -6.01
N GLY A 43 -11.63 -10.45 -5.26
CA GLY A 43 -12.06 -10.67 -3.88
C GLY A 43 -11.20 -10.01 -2.80
N MET A 44 -10.11 -9.35 -3.14
CA MET A 44 -9.29 -8.65 -2.15
C MET A 44 -10.08 -7.53 -1.48
N ARG A 45 -10.01 -7.45 -0.15
CA ARG A 45 -10.64 -6.37 0.61
C ARG A 45 -9.66 -5.70 1.57
N ASP A 46 -8.64 -6.41 2.03
CA ASP A 46 -7.66 -5.91 3.00
C ASP A 46 -6.27 -6.02 2.40
N LEU A 47 -5.55 -4.90 2.38
CA LEU A 47 -4.29 -4.77 1.65
C LEU A 47 -3.23 -4.08 2.50
N VAL A 48 -2.04 -4.66 2.50
CA VAL A 48 -0.83 -4.03 3.01
C VAL A 48 0.05 -3.63 1.84
N ILE A 49 0.41 -2.36 1.78
CA ILE A 49 1.42 -1.86 0.84
C ILE A 49 2.76 -1.93 1.57
N ASP A 50 3.63 -2.83 1.12
CA ASP A 50 4.96 -3.03 1.70
C ASP A 50 5.98 -2.17 0.97
N LEU A 51 6.54 -1.19 1.67
CA LEU A 51 7.53 -0.25 1.15
C LEU A 51 8.97 -0.61 1.54
N SER A 52 9.21 -1.83 2.05
CA SER A 52 10.54 -2.22 2.53
C SER A 52 11.62 -2.18 1.46
N GLN A 53 11.25 -2.34 0.20
CA GLN A 53 12.19 -2.31 -0.94
C GLN A 53 12.17 -0.96 -1.66
N THR A 54 11.27 -0.06 -1.30
CA THR A 54 11.04 1.18 -2.03
C THR A 54 11.96 2.26 -1.50
N VAL A 55 12.73 2.87 -2.38
CA VAL A 55 13.64 3.97 -2.06
C VAL A 55 13.15 5.31 -2.61
N SER A 56 12.26 5.29 -3.59
CA SER A 56 11.72 6.52 -4.20
C SER A 56 10.23 6.36 -4.44
N LEU A 57 9.48 7.34 -3.97
CA LEU A 57 8.02 7.38 -4.11
C LEU A 57 7.65 8.83 -4.44
N THR A 58 7.25 9.07 -5.67
CA THR A 58 6.86 10.42 -6.11
C THR A 58 5.45 10.78 -5.64
N SER A 59 5.08 12.04 -5.79
CA SER A 59 3.72 12.50 -5.45
C SER A 59 2.64 11.72 -6.22
N ILE A 60 2.94 11.30 -7.46
CA ILE A 60 1.98 10.51 -8.24
C ILE A 60 1.86 9.09 -7.70
N GLY A 61 2.96 8.53 -7.17
CA GLY A 61 2.92 7.24 -6.48
C GLY A 61 2.11 7.30 -5.19
N ILE A 62 2.27 8.37 -4.42
CA ILE A 62 1.48 8.62 -3.22
C ILE A 62 -0.01 8.73 -3.58
N ARG A 63 -0.32 9.45 -4.66
CA ARG A 63 -1.69 9.58 -5.13
C ARG A 63 -2.29 8.22 -5.51
N ALA A 64 -1.51 7.34 -6.12
CA ALA A 64 -1.96 5.99 -6.46
C ALA A 64 -2.36 5.22 -5.20
N ILE A 65 -1.57 5.32 -4.14
CA ILE A 65 -1.90 4.71 -2.85
C ILE A 65 -3.23 5.26 -2.29
N VAL A 66 -3.43 6.56 -2.38
CA VAL A 66 -4.68 7.19 -1.94
C VAL A 66 -5.88 6.70 -2.76
N VAL A 67 -5.71 6.57 -4.07
CA VAL A 67 -6.76 6.04 -4.96
C VAL A 67 -7.16 4.62 -4.53
N ILE A 68 -6.17 3.79 -4.23
CA ILE A 68 -6.43 2.42 -3.76
C ILE A 68 -7.12 2.42 -2.40
N HIS A 69 -6.70 3.30 -1.50
CA HIS A 69 -7.38 3.44 -0.21
C HIS A 69 -8.87 3.75 -0.40
N LYS A 70 -9.19 4.68 -1.28
CA LYS A 70 -10.59 5.05 -1.56
C LYS A 70 -11.37 3.90 -2.19
N LEU A 71 -10.73 3.12 -3.04
CA LEU A 71 -11.35 1.93 -3.63
C LEU A 71 -11.78 0.93 -2.55
N LEU A 72 -10.95 0.74 -1.52
CA LEU A 72 -11.18 -0.25 -0.47
C LEU A 72 -12.05 0.29 0.68
N ALA A 73 -12.14 1.59 0.86
CA ALA A 73 -12.78 2.22 2.02
C ALA A 73 -14.27 2.51 1.81
N THR A 74 -14.96 1.68 1.01
CA THR A 74 -16.37 1.89 0.69
C THR A 74 -17.30 1.73 1.89
N ASP A 75 -16.86 1.01 2.92
CA ASP A 75 -17.62 0.83 4.17
C ASP A 75 -17.20 1.83 5.27
N GLY A 76 -16.32 2.79 4.94
CA GLY A 76 -15.82 3.77 5.88
C GLY A 76 -14.72 3.27 6.80
N LYS A 77 -14.26 2.04 6.63
CA LYS A 77 -13.20 1.44 7.45
C LYS A 77 -11.85 1.51 6.74
N LYS A 78 -10.78 1.28 7.50
CA LYS A 78 -9.40 1.33 6.99
C LYS A 78 -8.98 -0.06 6.56
N HIS A 79 -9.03 -0.30 5.26
CA HIS A 79 -8.69 -1.59 4.66
C HIS A 79 -7.33 -1.59 3.97
N LEU A 80 -6.70 -0.41 3.81
CA LEU A 80 -5.35 -0.30 3.28
C LEU A 80 -4.44 0.21 4.37
N LYS A 81 -3.32 -0.47 4.58
CA LYS A 81 -2.28 -0.09 5.53
C LYS A 81 -0.94 -0.12 4.84
N VAL A 82 0.01 0.70 5.31
CA VAL A 82 1.36 0.79 4.76
C VAL A 82 2.33 0.21 5.77
N ALA A 83 3.31 -0.54 5.30
CA ALA A 83 4.29 -1.18 6.16
C ALA A 83 5.72 -0.87 5.72
N ALA A 84 6.60 -0.76 6.71
CA ALA A 84 8.04 -0.73 6.55
C ALA A 84 8.58 0.39 5.65
N PRO A 85 8.02 1.61 5.66
CA PRO A 85 8.64 2.69 4.90
C PRO A 85 9.97 3.09 5.55
N MET A 86 11.00 3.34 4.74
CA MET A 86 12.21 3.96 5.28
C MET A 86 11.88 5.35 5.83
N PRO A 87 12.68 5.90 6.77
CA PRO A 87 12.36 7.15 7.46
C PRO A 87 12.03 8.32 6.53
N TYR A 88 12.77 8.44 5.46
CA TYR A 88 12.55 9.48 4.46
C TYR A 88 11.16 9.37 3.80
N LEU A 89 10.74 8.14 3.46
CA LEU A 89 9.41 7.93 2.86
C LEU A 89 8.30 8.16 3.88
N LEU A 90 8.52 7.76 5.12
CA LEU A 90 7.55 8.01 6.19
C LEU A 90 7.33 9.52 6.35
N GLU A 91 8.41 10.30 6.32
CA GLU A 91 8.31 11.76 6.40
C GLU A 91 7.51 12.32 5.22
N MET A 92 7.75 11.82 4.00
CA MET A 92 6.99 12.24 2.83
C MET A 92 5.50 11.95 2.96
N LEU A 93 5.16 10.75 3.45
CA LEU A 93 3.77 10.36 3.67
C LEU A 93 3.11 11.27 4.72
N ASP A 94 3.84 11.59 5.77
CA ASP A 94 3.34 12.44 6.83
C ASP A 94 3.10 13.87 6.33
N VAL A 95 4.07 14.45 5.62
CA VAL A 95 3.96 15.80 5.05
C VAL A 95 2.81 15.89 4.05
N SER A 96 2.55 14.82 3.28
CA SER A 96 1.45 14.80 2.32
C SER A 96 0.06 14.65 2.98
N GLY A 97 0.01 14.38 4.27
CA GLY A 97 -1.25 14.21 5.01
C GLY A 97 -1.82 12.80 4.97
N VAL A 98 -1.18 11.88 4.28
CA VAL A 98 -1.67 10.50 4.11
C VAL A 98 -1.78 9.78 5.45
N THR A 99 -0.87 10.05 6.39
CA THR A 99 -0.88 9.38 7.70
C THR A 99 -2.07 9.74 8.57
N GLN A 100 -2.85 10.75 8.19
CA GLN A 100 -4.08 11.12 8.91
C GLN A 100 -5.19 10.09 8.70
N TYR A 101 -5.15 9.31 7.62
CA TYR A 101 -6.21 8.34 7.32
C TYR A 101 -5.71 6.97 6.89
N ILE A 102 -4.42 6.81 6.60
CA ILE A 102 -3.81 5.51 6.32
C ILE A 102 -2.83 5.18 7.44
N GLU A 103 -3.02 4.03 8.07
CA GLU A 103 -2.15 3.58 9.17
C GLU A 103 -0.83 3.07 8.64
N ILE A 104 0.25 3.42 9.35
CA ILE A 104 1.61 3.03 9.00
C ILE A 104 2.16 2.12 10.08
N TYR A 105 2.76 1.01 9.69
CA TYR A 105 3.37 0.05 10.60
C TYR A 105 4.85 -0.15 10.27
N ASN A 106 5.65 -0.52 11.27
CA ASN A 106 7.09 -0.70 11.09
C ASN A 106 7.42 -1.97 10.31
N THR A 107 6.55 -2.98 10.36
CA THR A 107 6.77 -4.25 9.67
C THR A 107 5.49 -4.72 8.99
N VAL A 108 5.66 -5.57 7.98
CA VAL A 108 4.53 -6.22 7.31
C VAL A 108 3.74 -7.07 8.30
N ASP A 109 4.43 -7.82 9.17
CA ASP A 109 3.76 -8.68 10.15
C ASP A 109 2.87 -7.89 11.09
N GLU A 110 3.34 -6.74 11.58
CA GLU A 110 2.53 -5.86 12.41
C GLU A 110 1.32 -5.33 11.67
N ALA A 111 1.49 -4.92 10.42
CA ALA A 111 0.39 -4.43 9.59
C ALA A 111 -0.67 -5.52 9.37
N VAL A 112 -0.24 -6.73 9.03
CA VAL A 112 -1.13 -7.88 8.82
C VAL A 112 -1.88 -8.21 10.10
N ALA A 113 -1.20 -8.22 11.24
CA ALA A 113 -1.80 -8.55 12.54
C ALA A 113 -2.81 -7.49 13.01
N SER A 114 -2.75 -6.28 12.46
CA SER A 114 -3.60 -5.17 12.89
C SER A 114 -5.01 -5.19 12.29
N PHE A 115 -5.24 -6.04 11.31
CA PHE A 115 -6.58 -6.19 10.72
C PHE A 115 -7.54 -6.98 11.58
#